data_0935d0d5f8e8455737e684b2ecb2761f
#
_entry.id   0935d0d5f8e8455737e684b2ecb2761f
#
_cell.length_a   1.000
_cell.length_b   1.000
_cell.length_c   1.000
_cell.angle_alpha   90.00
_cell.angle_beta   90.00
_cell.angle_gamma   90.00
#
_symmetry.space_group_name_H-M   'P 1'
#
loop_
_entity.id
_entity.type
_entity.pdbx_description
1 polymer ?
#
loop_
_entity_poly.entity_id
_entity_poly.type
_entity_poly.pdbx_seq_one_letter_code
_entity_poly.pdbx_strand_id
1 'polypeptide(L)'
;ETESGEDGKFYIGQMRYGTYNVEYSLPDGLVFARYSQTGGNRRSIITSEFKRSETDQVILERGDLEEVLLGVMKGSDINGICFLDENNNGVYDEGEKTLEGVKVVLYRQAIGKELLNTVSDENGRFTFANIRGSTFRVKATIPQGYVYTIAGDGEYGNLFAPGTDRREYTISDVVLENDSEMTMAIGAITYGSISGTVYLDDDFSGSRMDAEKMVNNFTVTLTDEKGNTRTAKTNRSGVYTFDDLAPGQYTVSATANSGLAFTRTGDGNILHNLSGGAGESEPVALTMGADLTGLDIGMITPGHVSGVVFADKNDNGLR
;
A
#
# COMPACT_ATOMS: atom_id res chain seq x y z
N GLU A 1 -33.66 -33.41 -16.37
CA GLU A 1 -32.97 -32.17 -16.71
C GLU A 1 -33.65 -31.54 -17.92
N THR A 2 -33.79 -30.26 -17.94
CA THR A 2 -34.38 -29.49 -19.04
C THR A 2 -33.71 -28.12 -19.12
N GLU A 3 -33.78 -27.48 -20.28
CA GLU A 3 -33.32 -26.14 -20.51
C GLU A 3 -34.52 -25.21 -20.81
N SER A 4 -34.38 -23.93 -20.48
CA SER A 4 -35.39 -22.95 -20.89
C SER A 4 -35.29 -22.63 -22.38
N GLY A 5 -36.44 -22.49 -23.04
CA GLY A 5 -36.52 -22.05 -24.42
C GLY A 5 -36.23 -20.54 -24.60
N GLU A 6 -36.29 -20.08 -25.84
CA GLU A 6 -36.09 -18.65 -26.18
C GLU A 6 -37.13 -17.72 -25.49
N ASP A 7 -38.30 -18.27 -25.13
CA ASP A 7 -39.34 -17.55 -24.38
C ASP A 7 -39.11 -17.58 -22.84
N GLY A 8 -37.98 -18.14 -22.39
CA GLY A 8 -37.60 -18.29 -20.99
C GLY A 8 -38.37 -19.39 -20.24
N LYS A 9 -39.22 -20.17 -20.91
CA LYS A 9 -40.00 -21.24 -20.27
C LYS A 9 -39.26 -22.56 -20.28
N PHE A 10 -39.41 -23.29 -19.19
CA PHE A 10 -38.97 -24.66 -19.07
C PHE A 10 -40.12 -25.53 -18.59
N TYR A 11 -40.04 -26.84 -18.87
CA TYR A 11 -41.03 -27.81 -18.46
C TYR A 11 -40.36 -29.10 -18.02
N ILE A 12 -40.74 -29.57 -16.82
CA ILE A 12 -40.33 -30.88 -16.31
C ILE A 12 -41.60 -31.70 -16.15
N GLY A 13 -41.84 -32.60 -17.10
CA GLY A 13 -43.06 -33.42 -17.16
C GLY A 13 -42.86 -34.85 -16.66
N GLN A 14 -43.97 -35.60 -16.60
CA GLN A 14 -44.02 -36.99 -16.24
C GLN A 14 -43.48 -37.35 -14.85
N MET A 15 -43.57 -36.40 -13.92
CA MET A 15 -43.13 -36.59 -12.54
C MET A 15 -44.17 -37.37 -11.73
N ARG A 16 -43.72 -38.22 -10.83
CA ARG A 16 -44.60 -38.90 -9.86
C ARG A 16 -45.03 -37.90 -8.77
N TYR A 17 -46.12 -38.22 -8.08
CA TYR A 17 -46.48 -37.43 -6.89
C TYR A 17 -45.37 -37.51 -5.84
N GLY A 18 -45.09 -36.42 -5.18
CA GLY A 18 -44.01 -36.32 -4.18
C GLY A 18 -43.48 -34.94 -3.98
N THR A 19 -42.45 -34.86 -3.17
CA THR A 19 -41.76 -33.62 -2.84
C THR A 19 -40.42 -33.56 -3.59
N TYR A 20 -40.17 -32.44 -4.25
CA TYR A 20 -39.00 -32.20 -5.09
C TYR A 20 -38.31 -30.94 -4.75
N ASN A 21 -36.99 -30.91 -4.95
CA ASN A 21 -36.20 -29.69 -5.07
C ASN A 21 -35.83 -29.51 -6.55
N VAL A 22 -35.92 -28.28 -7.04
CA VAL A 22 -35.50 -27.97 -8.40
C VAL A 22 -34.21 -27.13 -8.30
N GLU A 23 -33.13 -27.64 -8.90
CA GLU A 23 -31.85 -26.94 -8.98
C GLU A 23 -31.77 -26.22 -10.34
N TYR A 24 -31.26 -25.01 -10.32
CA TYR A 24 -31.07 -24.16 -11.49
C TYR A 24 -29.61 -23.74 -11.62
N SER A 25 -29.12 -23.75 -12.86
CA SER A 25 -27.84 -23.19 -13.25
C SER A 25 -28.05 -22.13 -14.31
N LEU A 26 -27.22 -21.06 -14.24
CA LEU A 26 -27.28 -19.96 -15.20
C LEU A 26 -26.09 -20.00 -16.16
N PRO A 27 -26.29 -19.55 -17.41
CA PRO A 27 -25.20 -19.27 -18.33
C PRO A 27 -24.24 -18.21 -17.74
N ASP A 28 -23.05 -18.15 -18.33
CA ASP A 28 -22.08 -17.12 -17.98
C ASP A 28 -22.63 -15.73 -18.26
N GLY A 29 -22.23 -14.75 -17.43
CA GLY A 29 -22.70 -13.36 -17.52
C GLY A 29 -24.03 -13.10 -16.83
N LEU A 30 -24.75 -14.12 -16.36
CA LEU A 30 -26.01 -13.97 -15.64
C LEU A 30 -25.90 -14.37 -14.17
N VAL A 31 -26.69 -13.69 -13.32
CA VAL A 31 -26.84 -13.98 -11.89
C VAL A 31 -28.32 -13.95 -11.50
N PHE A 32 -28.69 -14.65 -10.43
CA PHE A 32 -30.06 -14.57 -9.92
C PHE A 32 -30.36 -13.20 -9.31
N ALA A 33 -31.51 -12.62 -9.69
CA ALA A 33 -32.03 -11.40 -9.06
C ALA A 33 -32.40 -11.66 -7.59
N ARG A 34 -32.62 -10.57 -6.83
CA ARG A 34 -33.09 -10.69 -5.44
C ARG A 34 -34.47 -11.30 -5.40
N TYR A 35 -34.70 -12.15 -4.40
CA TYR A 35 -36.02 -12.66 -4.07
C TYR A 35 -36.98 -11.50 -3.70
N SER A 36 -38.22 -11.56 -4.23
CA SER A 36 -39.31 -10.68 -3.81
C SER A 36 -40.42 -11.49 -3.16
N GLN A 37 -40.88 -11.08 -1.98
CA GLN A 37 -42.00 -11.72 -1.27
C GLN A 37 -43.37 -11.36 -1.85
N THR A 38 -43.47 -10.37 -2.71
CA THR A 38 -44.73 -9.86 -3.24
C THR A 38 -44.88 -10.30 -4.68
N GLY A 39 -45.53 -11.44 -4.91
CA GLY A 39 -45.88 -11.85 -6.26
C GLY A 39 -45.80 -13.29 -6.62
N GLY A 40 -46.24 -14.20 -5.77
CA GLY A 40 -46.53 -15.60 -6.16
C GLY A 40 -45.32 -16.49 -6.46
N ASN A 41 -44.11 -16.04 -6.24
CA ASN A 41 -42.91 -16.80 -6.55
C ASN A 41 -42.46 -17.64 -5.37
N ARG A 42 -42.33 -18.93 -5.57
CA ARG A 42 -41.75 -19.81 -4.58
C ARG A 42 -40.23 -19.54 -4.46
N ARG A 43 -39.74 -19.55 -3.22
CA ARG A 43 -38.42 -19.12 -2.77
C ARG A 43 -37.31 -19.84 -3.54
N SER A 44 -36.41 -19.10 -4.14
CA SER A 44 -35.11 -19.61 -4.54
C SER A 44 -34.10 -19.36 -3.42
N ILE A 45 -33.51 -20.42 -2.90
CA ILE A 45 -32.34 -20.32 -2.02
C ILE A 45 -31.12 -20.07 -2.92
N ILE A 46 -30.57 -18.87 -2.88
CA ILE A 46 -29.37 -18.56 -3.64
C ILE A 46 -28.17 -19.13 -2.87
N THR A 47 -27.52 -20.13 -3.46
CA THR A 47 -26.24 -20.62 -2.94
C THR A 47 -25.12 -19.59 -3.14
N SER A 48 -23.98 -19.80 -2.48
CA SER A 48 -22.87 -18.84 -2.38
C SER A 48 -22.28 -18.36 -3.71
N GLU A 49 -22.58 -19.01 -4.83
CA GLU A 49 -21.94 -18.73 -6.13
C GLU A 49 -22.79 -17.91 -7.10
N PHE A 50 -23.93 -17.34 -6.67
CA PHE A 50 -24.87 -16.56 -7.50
C PHE A 50 -25.36 -17.24 -8.79
N LYS A 51 -24.78 -18.40 -9.17
CA LYS A 51 -25.05 -19.16 -10.39
C LYS A 51 -25.93 -20.39 -10.18
N ARG A 52 -26.06 -20.87 -8.93
CA ARG A 52 -26.92 -22.02 -8.58
C ARG A 52 -27.95 -21.58 -7.57
N SER A 53 -29.15 -22.08 -7.77
CA SER A 53 -30.27 -21.86 -6.87
C SER A 53 -31.09 -23.12 -6.77
N GLU A 54 -31.64 -23.38 -5.59
CA GLU A 54 -32.63 -24.42 -5.36
C GLU A 54 -33.93 -23.79 -4.95
N THR A 55 -35.07 -24.38 -5.37
CA THR A 55 -36.35 -23.98 -4.82
C THR A 55 -36.53 -24.52 -3.41
N ASP A 56 -37.44 -23.91 -2.65
CA ASP A 56 -38.11 -24.61 -1.57
C ASP A 56 -38.79 -25.89 -2.15
N GLN A 57 -39.12 -26.82 -1.28
CA GLN A 57 -39.78 -28.05 -1.69
C GLN A 57 -41.00 -27.75 -2.53
N VAL A 58 -41.00 -28.32 -3.75
CA VAL A 58 -42.15 -28.35 -4.65
C VAL A 58 -42.92 -29.64 -4.37
N ILE A 59 -44.15 -29.52 -3.88
CA ILE A 59 -44.99 -30.66 -3.56
C ILE A 59 -45.97 -30.86 -4.72
N LEU A 60 -45.84 -31.98 -5.41
CA LEU A 60 -46.74 -32.35 -6.49
C LEU A 60 -47.80 -33.34 -6.01
N GLU A 61 -49.08 -32.96 -6.12
CA GLU A 61 -50.24 -33.81 -5.92
C GLU A 61 -50.88 -34.19 -7.25
N ARG A 62 -51.97 -34.95 -7.20
CA ARG A 62 -52.58 -35.47 -8.41
C ARG A 62 -53.18 -34.36 -9.30
N GLY A 63 -52.62 -34.19 -10.48
CA GLY A 63 -53.11 -33.22 -11.47
C GLY A 63 -52.58 -31.81 -11.32
N ASP A 64 -51.57 -31.61 -10.45
CA ASP A 64 -50.99 -30.30 -10.21
C ASP A 64 -50.10 -29.84 -11.37
N LEU A 65 -50.17 -28.55 -11.64
CA LEU A 65 -49.23 -27.79 -12.42
C LEU A 65 -48.67 -26.69 -11.49
N GLU A 66 -47.41 -26.83 -11.08
CA GLU A 66 -46.74 -25.82 -10.27
C GLU A 66 -45.85 -24.92 -11.16
N GLU A 67 -46.02 -23.61 -11.03
CA GLU A 67 -45.25 -22.64 -11.76
C GLU A 67 -44.16 -22.06 -10.85
N VAL A 68 -42.90 -22.09 -11.31
CA VAL A 68 -41.77 -21.50 -10.64
C VAL A 68 -41.21 -20.39 -11.51
N LEU A 69 -41.14 -19.16 -10.97
CA LEU A 69 -40.56 -18.01 -11.65
C LEU A 69 -39.18 -17.68 -11.05
N LEU A 70 -38.21 -17.48 -11.94
CA LEU A 70 -36.84 -17.13 -11.60
C LEU A 70 -36.47 -15.81 -12.27
N GLY A 71 -36.13 -14.83 -11.47
CA GLY A 71 -35.58 -13.58 -11.98
C GLY A 71 -34.08 -13.70 -12.18
N VAL A 72 -33.61 -13.30 -13.34
CA VAL A 72 -32.19 -13.24 -13.68
C VAL A 72 -31.81 -11.83 -14.14
N MET A 73 -30.52 -11.50 -14.03
CA MET A 73 -29.98 -10.23 -14.43
C MET A 73 -28.53 -10.42 -14.87
N LYS A 74 -27.97 -9.45 -15.57
CA LYS A 74 -26.52 -9.45 -15.83
C LYS A 74 -25.75 -9.32 -14.54
N GLY A 75 -24.65 -10.05 -14.48
CA GLY A 75 -23.67 -9.94 -13.41
C GLY A 75 -22.82 -8.68 -13.56
N SER A 76 -22.16 -8.34 -12.49
CA SER A 76 -21.17 -7.25 -12.42
C SER A 76 -19.82 -7.85 -12.05
N ASP A 77 -18.75 -7.16 -12.44
CA ASP A 77 -17.39 -7.63 -12.20
C ASP A 77 -16.60 -6.61 -11.36
N ILE A 78 -15.75 -7.14 -10.48
CA ILE A 78 -14.67 -6.36 -9.85
C ILE A 78 -13.37 -6.86 -10.42
N ASN A 79 -12.69 -6.04 -11.19
CA ASN A 79 -11.38 -6.30 -11.74
C ASN A 79 -10.32 -5.54 -10.95
N GLY A 80 -9.19 -6.18 -10.64
CA GLY A 80 -8.17 -5.54 -9.85
C GLY A 80 -6.76 -5.74 -10.40
N ILE A 81 -5.89 -4.80 -10.02
CA ILE A 81 -4.45 -4.86 -10.24
C ILE A 81 -3.71 -4.70 -8.92
N CYS A 82 -2.75 -5.58 -8.66
CA CYS A 82 -1.81 -5.49 -7.54
C CYS A 82 -0.45 -5.11 -8.09
N PHE A 83 0.22 -4.11 -7.51
CA PHE A 83 1.44 -3.53 -8.06
C PHE A 83 2.44 -3.13 -6.97
N LEU A 84 3.69 -2.95 -7.39
CA LEU A 84 4.76 -2.37 -6.58
C LEU A 84 4.89 -0.89 -6.92
N ASP A 85 4.52 -0.04 -6.00
CA ASP A 85 4.54 1.41 -6.13
C ASP A 85 5.98 1.91 -5.93
N GLU A 86 6.76 1.91 -7.02
CA GLU A 86 8.19 2.21 -6.98
C GLU A 86 8.47 3.68 -6.64
N ASN A 87 7.54 4.59 -6.90
CA ASN A 87 7.66 6.02 -6.64
C ASN A 87 6.85 6.49 -5.40
N ASN A 88 6.09 5.57 -4.77
CA ASN A 88 5.27 5.82 -3.58
C ASN A 88 4.25 6.97 -3.75
N ASN A 89 3.61 7.02 -4.93
CA ASN A 89 2.55 7.99 -5.23
C ASN A 89 1.13 7.44 -4.97
N GLY A 90 1.02 6.13 -4.71
CA GLY A 90 -0.26 5.45 -4.46
C GLY A 90 -1.06 5.11 -5.71
N VAL A 91 -0.50 5.27 -6.91
CA VAL A 91 -1.18 5.03 -8.19
C VAL A 91 -0.38 4.04 -9.02
N TYR A 92 -1.04 3.11 -9.70
CA TYR A 92 -0.37 2.23 -10.65
C TYR A 92 0.03 3.00 -11.91
N ASP A 93 1.33 3.15 -12.12
CA ASP A 93 1.92 3.80 -13.28
C ASP A 93 2.37 2.78 -14.33
N GLU A 94 2.34 3.19 -15.60
CA GLU A 94 2.85 2.34 -16.68
C GLU A 94 4.35 2.06 -16.50
N GLY A 95 4.71 0.78 -16.43
CA GLY A 95 6.08 0.31 -16.24
C GLY A 95 6.39 -0.15 -14.83
N GLU A 96 5.54 0.10 -13.86
CA GLU A 96 5.69 -0.48 -12.52
C GLU A 96 5.46 -1.99 -12.54
N LYS A 97 6.16 -2.68 -11.63
CA LYS A 97 6.04 -4.13 -11.50
C LYS A 97 4.71 -4.51 -10.87
N THR A 98 4.14 -5.58 -11.36
CA THR A 98 2.94 -6.18 -10.77
C THR A 98 3.29 -7.09 -9.59
N LEU A 99 2.33 -7.29 -8.68
CA LEU A 99 2.51 -8.09 -7.47
C LEU A 99 1.59 -9.31 -7.48
N GLU A 100 2.20 -10.49 -7.64
CA GLU A 100 1.54 -11.79 -7.50
C GLU A 100 1.31 -12.16 -6.03
N GLY A 101 0.30 -13.00 -5.77
CA GLY A 101 0.11 -13.62 -4.46
C GLY A 101 -0.66 -12.78 -3.45
N VAL A 102 -1.23 -11.64 -3.84
CA VAL A 102 -2.12 -10.86 -2.99
C VAL A 102 -3.45 -11.58 -2.84
N LYS A 103 -3.78 -12.00 -1.62
CA LYS A 103 -5.07 -12.63 -1.33
C LYS A 103 -6.14 -11.56 -1.15
N VAL A 104 -7.22 -11.64 -1.94
CA VAL A 104 -8.35 -10.72 -1.86
C VAL A 104 -9.62 -11.50 -1.50
N VAL A 105 -10.36 -11.02 -0.51
CA VAL A 105 -11.58 -11.66 0.01
C VAL A 105 -12.73 -10.67 -0.02
N LEU A 106 -13.83 -11.07 -0.63
CA LEU A 106 -15.06 -10.31 -0.73
C LEU A 106 -16.04 -10.76 0.35
N TYR A 107 -16.52 -9.84 1.16
CA TYR A 107 -17.52 -10.08 2.20
C TYR A 107 -18.81 -9.34 1.90
N ARG A 108 -19.94 -9.96 2.22
CA ARG A 108 -21.21 -9.22 2.25
C ARG A 108 -21.21 -8.26 3.45
N GLN A 109 -21.32 -6.96 3.17
CA GLN A 109 -21.27 -5.90 4.20
C GLN A 109 -22.26 -6.14 5.35
N ALA A 110 -23.52 -6.44 5.04
CA ALA A 110 -24.59 -6.53 6.01
C ALA A 110 -24.44 -7.65 7.06
N ILE A 111 -23.78 -8.76 6.71
CA ILE A 111 -23.69 -9.94 7.58
C ILE A 111 -22.25 -10.37 7.88
N GLY A 112 -21.26 -9.73 7.27
CA GLY A 112 -19.85 -10.06 7.47
C GLY A 112 -19.44 -11.46 6.98
N LYS A 113 -20.28 -12.14 6.20
CA LYS A 113 -20.00 -13.47 5.67
C LYS A 113 -19.09 -13.34 4.45
N GLU A 114 -18.04 -14.14 4.41
CA GLU A 114 -17.21 -14.34 3.21
C GLU A 114 -18.08 -14.90 2.07
N LEU A 115 -17.95 -14.27 0.92
CA LEU A 115 -18.65 -14.68 -0.30
C LEU A 115 -17.72 -15.37 -1.28
N LEU A 116 -16.63 -14.69 -1.62
CA LEU A 116 -15.65 -15.11 -2.61
C LEU A 116 -14.25 -14.74 -2.13
N ASN A 117 -13.26 -15.47 -2.61
CA ASN A 117 -11.86 -15.11 -2.47
C ASN A 117 -11.11 -15.43 -3.76
N THR A 118 -10.02 -14.72 -3.97
CA THR A 118 -9.11 -14.88 -5.10
C THR A 118 -7.70 -14.50 -4.69
N VAL A 119 -6.75 -14.74 -5.57
CA VAL A 119 -5.34 -14.37 -5.40
C VAL A 119 -4.89 -13.71 -6.70
N SER A 120 -4.09 -12.65 -6.63
CA SER A 120 -3.53 -12.02 -7.83
C SER A 120 -2.57 -12.97 -8.54
N ASP A 121 -2.67 -12.99 -9.87
CA ASP A 121 -1.85 -13.80 -10.76
C ASP A 121 -0.44 -13.20 -10.98
N GLU A 122 0.34 -13.83 -11.84
CA GLU A 122 1.70 -13.38 -12.23
C GLU A 122 1.73 -11.97 -12.86
N ASN A 123 0.60 -11.50 -13.40
CA ASN A 123 0.41 -10.15 -13.92
C ASN A 123 -0.23 -9.22 -12.90
N GLY A 124 -0.29 -9.61 -11.62
CA GLY A 124 -0.91 -8.86 -10.54
C GLY A 124 -2.42 -8.73 -10.65
N ARG A 125 -3.08 -9.45 -11.55
CA ARG A 125 -4.52 -9.30 -11.80
C ARG A 125 -5.34 -10.24 -10.95
N PHE A 126 -6.51 -9.74 -10.52
CA PHE A 126 -7.55 -10.56 -9.90
C PHE A 126 -8.93 -10.13 -10.39
N THR A 127 -9.89 -11.04 -10.36
CA THR A 127 -11.26 -10.77 -10.77
C THR A 127 -12.26 -11.49 -9.86
N PHE A 128 -13.34 -10.80 -9.51
CA PHE A 128 -14.57 -11.36 -9.03
C PHE A 128 -15.64 -11.17 -10.11
N ALA A 129 -15.88 -12.21 -10.90
CA ALA A 129 -16.79 -12.13 -12.04
C ALA A 129 -18.20 -12.59 -11.70
N ASN A 130 -19.16 -12.02 -12.41
CA ASN A 130 -20.58 -12.43 -12.35
C ASN A 130 -21.16 -12.37 -10.93
N ILE A 131 -20.92 -11.27 -10.21
CA ILE A 131 -21.50 -11.04 -8.90
C ILE A 131 -22.69 -10.07 -9.02
N ARG A 132 -23.67 -10.24 -8.15
CA ARG A 132 -24.79 -9.30 -8.10
C ARG A 132 -24.38 -8.03 -7.39
N GLY A 133 -24.72 -6.87 -7.98
CA GLY A 133 -24.46 -5.57 -7.37
C GLY A 133 -24.99 -5.47 -5.93
N SER A 134 -24.17 -4.94 -5.05
CA SER A 134 -24.43 -4.79 -3.62
C SER A 134 -23.34 -3.93 -2.98
N THR A 135 -23.47 -3.69 -1.67
CA THR A 135 -22.40 -3.12 -0.88
C THR A 135 -21.57 -4.23 -0.24
N PHE A 136 -20.26 -4.17 -0.46
CA PHE A 136 -19.31 -5.17 -0.01
C PHE A 136 -18.28 -4.58 0.95
N ARG A 137 -17.61 -5.46 1.62
CA ARG A 137 -16.35 -5.22 2.31
C ARG A 137 -15.28 -6.07 1.66
N VAL A 138 -14.16 -5.45 1.32
CA VAL A 138 -13.04 -6.13 0.65
C VAL A 138 -11.85 -6.15 1.58
N LYS A 139 -11.32 -7.33 1.85
CA LYS A 139 -10.08 -7.52 2.61
C LYS A 139 -8.99 -7.96 1.66
N ALA A 140 -7.88 -7.25 1.67
CA ALA A 140 -6.66 -7.67 1.00
C ALA A 140 -5.60 -8.10 2.02
N THR A 141 -4.76 -9.05 1.64
CA THR A 141 -3.59 -9.51 2.40
C THR A 141 -2.43 -9.61 1.44
N ILE A 142 -1.45 -8.73 1.60
CA ILE A 142 -0.23 -8.71 0.77
C ILE A 142 0.78 -9.75 1.26
N PRO A 143 1.68 -10.26 0.37
CA PRO A 143 2.72 -11.24 0.74
C PRO A 143 3.67 -10.70 1.81
N GLN A 144 4.42 -11.61 2.43
CA GLN A 144 5.44 -11.25 3.41
C GLN A 144 6.57 -10.46 2.75
N GLY A 145 7.11 -9.46 3.45
CA GLY A 145 8.17 -8.57 2.96
C GLY A 145 7.65 -7.27 2.35
N TYR A 146 6.34 -7.15 2.17
CA TYR A 146 5.69 -5.94 1.65
C TYR A 146 4.80 -5.27 2.69
N VAL A 147 4.57 -3.98 2.49
CA VAL A 147 3.56 -3.18 3.21
C VAL A 147 2.73 -2.41 2.18
N TYR A 148 1.50 -2.01 2.53
CA TYR A 148 0.70 -1.18 1.63
C TYR A 148 1.37 0.16 1.40
N THR A 149 1.30 0.63 0.15
CA THR A 149 1.65 2.00 -0.18
C THR A 149 0.60 2.99 0.35
N ILE A 150 0.82 4.27 0.11
CA ILE A 150 -0.16 5.32 0.44
C ILE A 150 -1.42 5.17 -0.40
N ALA A 151 -2.53 5.80 0.03
CA ALA A 151 -3.73 5.91 -0.80
C ALA A 151 -3.42 6.82 -1.99
N GLY A 152 -3.97 6.46 -3.16
CA GLY A 152 -3.87 7.21 -4.39
C GLY A 152 -5.25 7.53 -4.96
N ASP A 153 -5.33 8.53 -5.83
CA ASP A 153 -6.55 8.95 -6.48
C ASP A 153 -6.65 8.41 -7.92
N GLY A 154 -7.89 8.34 -8.45
CA GLY A 154 -8.17 7.92 -9.82
C GLY A 154 -8.49 6.43 -9.97
N GLU A 155 -8.62 5.98 -11.22
CA GLU A 155 -9.07 4.61 -11.56
C GLU A 155 -8.12 3.53 -11.02
N TYR A 156 -6.80 3.80 -11.03
CA TYR A 156 -5.76 2.91 -10.56
C TYR A 156 -5.11 3.36 -9.25
N GLY A 157 -5.79 4.25 -8.52
CA GLY A 157 -5.37 4.67 -7.19
C GLY A 157 -5.53 3.55 -6.17
N ASN A 158 -4.51 3.37 -5.32
CA ASN A 158 -4.56 2.40 -4.23
C ASN A 158 -5.65 2.78 -3.21
N LEU A 159 -6.62 1.90 -3.05
CA LEU A 159 -7.71 2.07 -2.08
C LEU A 159 -7.34 1.58 -0.67
N PHE A 160 -6.22 0.88 -0.54
CA PHE A 160 -5.79 0.21 0.68
C PHE A 160 -4.69 1.01 1.37
N ALA A 161 -5.07 1.91 2.28
CA ALA A 161 -4.11 2.66 3.09
C ALA A 161 -3.51 1.79 4.23
N PRO A 162 -2.30 2.08 4.72
CA PRO A 162 -1.69 1.35 5.82
C PRO A 162 -2.54 1.41 7.09
N GLY A 163 -2.90 0.22 7.60
CA GLY A 163 -3.59 0.04 8.88
C GLY A 163 -2.63 -0.34 10.00
N THR A 164 -3.18 -0.79 11.14
CA THR A 164 -2.41 -1.29 12.29
C THR A 164 -1.68 -2.60 11.98
N ASP A 165 -2.22 -3.45 11.11
CA ASP A 165 -1.52 -4.59 10.51
C ASP A 165 -1.06 -4.20 9.12
N ARG A 166 0.25 -4.06 8.95
CA ARG A 166 0.88 -3.60 7.71
C ARG A 166 0.71 -4.56 6.51
N ARG A 167 0.16 -5.76 6.69
CA ARG A 167 -0.07 -6.75 5.64
C ARG A 167 -1.52 -7.04 5.33
N GLU A 168 -2.43 -6.70 6.24
CA GLU A 168 -3.86 -6.89 6.05
C GLU A 168 -4.58 -5.56 6.15
N TYR A 169 -5.45 -5.29 5.21
CA TYR A 169 -6.32 -4.13 5.24
C TYR A 169 -7.71 -4.48 4.74
N THR A 170 -8.70 -3.81 5.29
CA THR A 170 -10.11 -4.01 4.90
C THR A 170 -10.75 -2.67 4.60
N ILE A 171 -11.31 -2.54 3.41
CA ILE A 171 -12.17 -1.42 3.04
C ILE A 171 -13.63 -1.84 3.16
N SER A 172 -14.47 -0.92 3.63
CA SER A 172 -15.92 -1.08 3.77
C SER A 172 -16.65 -0.22 2.76
N ASP A 173 -17.95 -0.49 2.61
CA ASP A 173 -18.85 0.33 1.80
C ASP A 173 -18.46 0.41 0.31
N VAL A 174 -17.82 -0.66 -0.20
CA VAL A 174 -17.54 -0.82 -1.63
C VAL A 174 -18.86 -1.09 -2.34
N VAL A 175 -19.36 -0.10 -3.07
CA VAL A 175 -20.62 -0.18 -3.79
C VAL A 175 -20.37 -0.63 -5.23
N LEU A 176 -20.90 -1.77 -5.60
CA LEU A 176 -20.92 -2.27 -6.97
C LEU A 176 -22.37 -2.22 -7.47
N GLU A 177 -22.59 -1.47 -8.53
CA GLU A 177 -23.90 -1.39 -9.18
C GLU A 177 -24.18 -2.69 -9.97
N ASN A 178 -25.44 -2.92 -10.31
CA ASN A 178 -25.80 -4.03 -11.18
C ASN A 178 -25.41 -3.74 -12.64
N ASP A 179 -25.02 -4.76 -13.39
CA ASP A 179 -24.61 -4.66 -14.81
C ASP A 179 -23.49 -3.61 -15.00
N SER A 180 -22.48 -3.68 -14.11
CA SER A 180 -21.37 -2.73 -14.09
C SER A 180 -20.01 -3.43 -13.89
N GLU A 181 -18.95 -2.73 -14.20
CA GLU A 181 -17.58 -3.11 -13.88
C GLU A 181 -16.97 -2.09 -12.92
N MET A 182 -16.16 -2.58 -12.00
CA MET A 182 -15.38 -1.77 -11.07
C MET A 182 -13.91 -2.14 -11.18
N THR A 183 -13.05 -1.14 -11.28
CA THR A 183 -11.59 -1.33 -11.18
C THR A 183 -11.13 -1.08 -9.75
N MET A 184 -10.15 -1.86 -9.28
CA MET A 184 -9.59 -1.77 -7.95
C MET A 184 -8.08 -1.95 -8.00
N ALA A 185 -7.32 -1.04 -7.39
CA ALA A 185 -5.88 -1.14 -7.33
C ALA A 185 -5.41 -1.40 -5.89
N ILE A 186 -4.38 -2.23 -5.74
CA ILE A 186 -3.75 -2.59 -4.47
C ILE A 186 -2.25 -2.41 -4.63
N GLY A 187 -1.74 -1.30 -4.11
CA GLY A 187 -0.33 -0.96 -4.17
C GLY A 187 0.44 -1.40 -2.93
N ALA A 188 1.65 -1.85 -3.13
CA ALA A 188 2.57 -2.27 -2.08
C ALA A 188 3.98 -1.71 -2.30
N ILE A 189 4.72 -1.53 -1.20
CA ILE A 189 6.14 -1.15 -1.20
C ILE A 189 6.94 -2.08 -0.30
N THR A 190 8.27 -2.06 -0.46
CA THR A 190 9.22 -2.51 0.57
C THR A 190 9.93 -1.29 1.14
N TYR A 191 10.17 -1.30 2.46
CA TYR A 191 10.96 -0.26 3.09
C TYR A 191 12.44 -0.44 2.82
N GLY A 192 13.15 0.69 2.73
CA GLY A 192 14.60 0.76 2.70
C GLY A 192 15.16 1.43 3.96
N SER A 193 16.45 1.69 3.95
CA SER A 193 17.15 2.39 5.03
C SER A 193 18.12 3.44 4.49
N ILE A 194 18.42 4.45 5.34
CA ILE A 194 19.46 5.46 5.11
C ILE A 194 20.40 5.46 6.29
N SER A 195 21.70 5.35 6.04
CA SER A 195 22.72 5.38 7.10
C SER A 195 24.00 6.10 6.68
N GLY A 196 24.74 6.55 7.69
CA GLY A 196 26.04 7.17 7.54
C GLY A 196 26.81 7.22 8.85
N THR A 197 28.01 7.75 8.81
CA THR A 197 28.93 7.86 9.93
C THR A 197 29.26 9.32 10.20
N VAL A 198 29.28 9.73 11.46
CA VAL A 198 29.79 11.04 11.88
C VAL A 198 31.19 10.88 12.46
N TYR A 199 32.17 11.57 11.91
CA TYR A 199 33.58 11.43 12.26
C TYR A 199 34.27 12.80 12.47
N LEU A 200 35.43 12.81 13.16
CA LEU A 200 36.29 13.95 13.28
C LEU A 200 37.36 13.92 12.19
N ASP A 201 37.28 14.84 11.26
CA ASP A 201 38.25 15.06 10.18
C ASP A 201 39.46 15.85 10.73
N ASP A 202 40.39 15.10 11.36
CA ASP A 202 41.52 15.69 12.05
C ASP A 202 42.59 16.29 11.08
N ASP A 203 42.60 15.85 9.82
CA ASP A 203 43.54 16.34 8.78
C ASP A 203 42.90 17.34 7.81
N PHE A 204 41.60 17.63 7.99
CA PHE A 204 40.86 18.55 7.15
C PHE A 204 40.78 18.09 5.68
N SER A 205 40.82 16.80 5.44
CA SER A 205 40.79 16.23 4.09
C SER A 205 39.40 16.30 3.45
N GLY A 206 38.34 16.33 4.25
CA GLY A 206 36.95 16.20 3.82
C GLY A 206 36.55 14.78 3.44
N SER A 207 37.41 13.79 3.75
CA SER A 207 37.17 12.37 3.47
C SER A 207 37.41 11.54 4.73
N ARG A 208 36.55 10.56 4.99
CA ARG A 208 36.68 9.70 6.16
C ARG A 208 37.86 8.73 6.01
N MET A 209 38.76 8.73 6.99
CA MET A 209 39.91 7.83 7.10
C MET A 209 39.74 6.84 8.26
N ASP A 210 40.36 5.66 8.16
CA ASP A 210 40.24 4.58 9.17
C ASP A 210 40.73 4.98 10.55
N ALA A 211 41.71 5.91 10.64
CA ALA A 211 42.31 6.36 11.88
C ALA A 211 41.52 7.47 12.59
N GLU A 212 40.50 8.02 11.98
CA GLU A 212 39.74 9.12 12.51
C GLU A 212 38.77 8.73 13.61
N LYS A 213 38.56 9.65 14.55
CA LYS A 213 37.68 9.41 15.68
C LYS A 213 36.23 9.57 15.32
N MET A 214 35.42 8.64 15.79
CA MET A 214 33.97 8.65 15.57
C MET A 214 33.28 9.55 16.60
N VAL A 215 32.24 10.28 16.13
CA VAL A 215 31.44 11.18 17.00
C VAL A 215 30.22 10.41 17.48
N ASN A 216 30.18 10.09 18.78
CA ASN A 216 29.07 9.39 19.42
C ASN A 216 27.99 10.38 19.93
N ASN A 217 26.74 9.92 20.00
CA ASN A 217 25.60 10.67 20.54
C ASN A 217 25.32 12.00 19.80
N PHE A 218 25.72 12.08 18.55
CA PHE A 218 25.44 13.22 17.67
C PHE A 218 24.06 13.05 17.04
N THR A 219 23.26 14.13 17.00
CA THR A 219 21.91 14.09 16.45
C THR A 219 21.93 14.44 14.96
N VAL A 220 21.38 13.54 14.15
CA VAL A 220 21.14 13.71 12.72
C VAL A 220 19.65 13.75 12.47
N THR A 221 19.22 14.60 11.57
CA THR A 221 17.81 14.76 11.15
C THR A 221 17.66 14.33 9.71
N LEU A 222 16.62 13.54 9.42
CA LEU A 222 16.19 13.17 8.09
C LEU A 222 14.85 13.86 7.80
N THR A 223 14.72 14.49 6.65
CA THR A 223 13.49 15.18 6.20
C THR A 223 13.04 14.56 4.88
N ASP A 224 11.77 14.17 4.77
CA ASP A 224 11.19 13.72 3.52
C ASP A 224 10.72 14.89 2.64
N GLU A 225 10.31 14.60 1.40
CA GLU A 225 9.80 15.59 0.44
C GLU A 225 8.52 16.33 0.90
N LYS A 226 7.79 15.79 1.88
CA LYS A 226 6.58 16.39 2.49
C LYS A 226 6.92 17.27 3.68
N GLY A 227 8.22 17.34 4.06
CA GLY A 227 8.70 18.10 5.21
C GLY A 227 8.55 17.37 6.55
N ASN A 228 8.20 16.08 6.57
CA ASN A 228 8.21 15.31 7.81
C ASN A 228 9.64 14.99 8.23
N THR A 229 9.90 15.10 9.53
CA THR A 229 11.25 14.91 10.07
C THR A 229 11.34 13.71 11.01
N ARG A 230 12.47 13.00 10.94
CA ARG A 230 12.89 11.96 11.89
C ARG A 230 14.29 12.30 12.41
N THR A 231 14.61 11.91 13.63
CA THR A 231 15.94 12.10 14.20
C THR A 231 16.54 10.77 14.63
N ALA A 232 17.85 10.63 14.42
CA ALA A 232 18.64 9.51 14.92
C ALA A 232 19.88 10.05 15.67
N LYS A 233 20.40 9.26 16.61
CA LYS A 233 21.66 9.56 17.29
C LYS A 233 22.70 8.55 16.88
N THR A 234 23.94 9.06 16.68
CA THR A 234 25.05 8.18 16.38
C THR A 234 25.36 7.27 17.57
N ASN A 235 25.72 6.04 17.28
CA ASN A 235 26.23 5.05 18.24
C ASN A 235 27.73 5.28 18.56
N ARG A 236 28.33 4.37 19.34
CA ARG A 236 29.76 4.45 19.71
C ARG A 236 30.72 4.36 18.52
N SER A 237 30.29 3.79 17.42
CA SER A 237 31.03 3.73 16.16
C SER A 237 30.71 4.89 15.23
N GLY A 238 30.04 5.93 15.72
CA GLY A 238 29.66 7.11 14.95
C GLY A 238 28.54 6.89 13.95
N VAL A 239 27.95 5.68 13.86
CA VAL A 239 26.95 5.32 12.88
C VAL A 239 25.58 5.80 13.32
N TYR A 240 24.84 6.42 12.41
CA TYR A 240 23.41 6.66 12.50
C TYR A 240 22.66 5.88 11.43
N THR A 241 21.41 5.50 11.71
CA THR A 241 20.55 4.76 10.79
C THR A 241 19.11 5.22 10.94
N PHE A 242 18.43 5.33 9.80
CA PHE A 242 16.99 5.52 9.68
C PHE A 242 16.43 4.31 8.93
N ASP A 243 15.75 3.45 9.63
CA ASP A 243 15.09 2.25 9.07
C ASP A 243 13.63 2.53 8.72
N ASP A 244 12.98 1.57 8.04
CA ASP A 244 11.57 1.65 7.66
C ASP A 244 11.24 2.93 6.87
N LEU A 245 12.03 3.23 5.85
CA LEU A 245 11.82 4.36 4.95
C LEU A 245 11.10 3.92 3.68
N ALA A 246 10.02 4.61 3.31
CA ALA A 246 9.39 4.45 2.00
C ALA A 246 10.31 4.95 0.87
N PRO A 247 10.13 4.49 -0.39
CA PRO A 247 10.80 5.11 -1.53
C PRO A 247 10.48 6.60 -1.61
N GLY A 248 11.44 7.44 -2.03
CA GLY A 248 11.23 8.89 -2.12
C GLY A 248 12.51 9.70 -2.03
N GLN A 249 12.36 11.00 -1.97
CA GLN A 249 13.47 11.96 -1.79
C GLN A 249 13.64 12.31 -0.32
N TYR A 250 14.88 12.31 0.13
CA TYR A 250 15.24 12.63 1.52
C TYR A 250 16.39 13.61 1.59
N THR A 251 16.38 14.47 2.62
CA THR A 251 17.47 15.37 2.94
C THR A 251 17.98 15.04 4.34
N VAL A 252 19.29 14.88 4.46
CA VAL A 252 19.98 14.71 5.75
C VAL A 252 20.45 16.06 6.24
N SER A 253 20.18 16.39 7.49
CA SER A 253 20.64 17.65 8.10
C SER A 253 21.13 17.44 9.52
N ALA A 254 21.98 18.34 9.98
CA ALA A 254 22.49 18.36 11.33
C ALA A 254 22.87 19.78 11.78
N THR A 255 22.95 19.94 13.11
CA THR A 255 23.51 21.16 13.71
C THR A 255 24.75 20.80 14.52
N ALA A 256 25.85 21.50 14.28
CA ALA A 256 27.11 21.26 14.99
C ALA A 256 26.94 21.49 16.48
N ASN A 257 27.45 20.57 17.29
CA ASN A 257 27.48 20.73 18.74
C ASN A 257 28.48 21.82 19.17
N SER A 258 28.33 22.35 20.37
CA SER A 258 29.26 23.30 20.95
C SER A 258 30.72 22.79 20.89
N GLY A 259 31.61 23.55 20.29
CA GLY A 259 33.01 23.21 20.12
C GLY A 259 33.35 22.36 18.88
N LEU A 260 32.37 22.04 18.04
CA LEU A 260 32.59 21.42 16.75
C LEU A 260 32.05 22.30 15.62
N ALA A 261 32.58 22.09 14.42
CA ALA A 261 32.07 22.66 13.17
C ALA A 261 32.09 21.57 12.09
N PHE A 262 31.34 21.74 11.03
CA PHE A 262 31.41 20.84 9.88
C PHE A 262 32.73 21.07 9.12
N THR A 263 33.34 19.99 8.65
CA THR A 263 34.46 20.08 7.72
C THR A 263 33.97 20.59 6.36
N ARG A 264 34.88 20.73 5.41
CA ARG A 264 34.50 21.08 4.04
C ARG A 264 33.66 19.98 3.41
N THR A 265 32.77 20.37 2.51
CA THR A 265 32.02 19.43 1.66
C THR A 265 32.99 18.67 0.76
N GLY A 266 32.82 17.34 0.65
CA GLY A 266 33.67 16.46 -0.12
C GLY A 266 33.14 15.04 -0.08
N ASP A 267 33.89 14.05 -0.58
CA ASP A 267 33.47 12.65 -0.67
C ASP A 267 33.12 12.00 0.68
N GLY A 268 33.62 12.57 1.81
CA GLY A 268 33.33 12.07 3.14
C GLY A 268 32.46 13.03 3.98
N ASN A 269 31.94 14.08 3.42
CA ASN A 269 30.99 14.96 4.08
C ASN A 269 29.94 15.46 3.12
N ILE A 270 28.72 14.94 3.31
CA ILE A 270 27.56 15.24 2.45
C ILE A 270 26.93 16.60 2.78
N LEU A 271 27.26 17.21 3.89
CA LEU A 271 26.60 18.44 4.32
C LEU A 271 27.25 19.69 3.72
N HIS A 272 26.42 20.56 3.18
CA HIS A 272 26.74 21.92 2.87
C HIS A 272 26.56 22.80 4.12
N ASN A 273 27.57 23.56 4.48
CA ASN A 273 27.51 24.43 5.66
C ASN A 273 26.50 25.56 5.44
N LEU A 274 25.49 25.62 6.29
CA LEU A 274 24.54 26.71 6.37
C LEU A 274 24.98 27.71 7.47
N SER A 275 24.37 28.88 7.47
CA SER A 275 24.64 29.87 8.54
C SER A 275 24.17 29.34 9.90
N GLY A 276 24.90 29.69 10.98
CA GLY A 276 24.53 29.30 12.35
C GLY A 276 24.97 27.89 12.78
N GLY A 277 25.94 27.30 12.09
CA GLY A 277 26.47 25.98 12.46
C GLY A 277 25.55 24.80 12.03
N ALA A 278 24.58 25.05 11.18
CA ALA A 278 23.77 24.01 10.55
C ALA A 278 24.40 23.55 9.23
N GLY A 279 24.13 22.32 8.85
CA GLY A 279 24.49 21.73 7.56
C GLY A 279 23.36 20.88 7.02
N GLU A 280 23.23 20.80 5.69
CA GLU A 280 22.20 20.08 4.97
C GLU A 280 22.78 19.43 3.72
N SER A 281 22.32 18.20 3.37
CA SER A 281 22.74 17.52 2.15
C SER A 281 21.90 17.98 0.95
N GLU A 282 22.41 17.71 -0.26
CA GLU A 282 21.50 17.63 -1.41
C GLU A 282 20.45 16.54 -1.18
N PRO A 283 19.27 16.62 -1.82
CA PRO A 283 18.29 15.57 -1.77
C PRO A 283 18.86 14.26 -2.32
N VAL A 284 18.66 13.16 -1.59
CA VAL A 284 19.06 11.82 -1.99
C VAL A 284 17.84 10.97 -2.28
N ALA A 285 17.84 10.25 -3.41
CA ALA A 285 16.78 9.36 -3.80
C ALA A 285 16.96 7.98 -3.15
N LEU A 286 15.97 7.54 -2.37
CA LEU A 286 15.88 6.19 -1.86
C LEU A 286 14.94 5.40 -2.75
N THR A 287 15.44 4.39 -3.44
CA THR A 287 14.63 3.46 -4.22
C THR A 287 14.01 2.39 -3.33
N MET A 288 12.93 1.79 -3.78
CA MET A 288 12.18 0.79 -3.03
C MET A 288 13.06 -0.37 -2.56
N GLY A 289 13.07 -0.62 -1.23
CA GLY A 289 13.84 -1.70 -0.61
C GLY A 289 15.35 -1.53 -0.58
N ALA A 290 15.87 -0.34 -0.94
CA ALA A 290 17.31 -0.09 -0.95
C ALA A 290 17.84 0.27 0.43
N ASP A 291 19.09 -0.14 0.70
CA ASP A 291 19.88 0.34 1.83
C ASP A 291 20.91 1.35 1.32
N LEU A 292 20.63 2.64 1.50
CA LEU A 292 21.51 3.71 1.11
C LEU A 292 22.50 4.00 2.26
N THR A 293 23.76 3.71 2.03
CA THR A 293 24.82 3.82 3.02
C THR A 293 25.86 4.88 2.61
N GLY A 294 26.73 5.30 3.54
CA GLY A 294 27.83 6.20 3.25
C GLY A 294 27.43 7.68 3.18
N LEU A 295 26.29 8.04 3.75
CA LEU A 295 25.93 9.46 3.91
C LEU A 295 26.68 10.03 5.13
N ASP A 296 28.00 10.14 4.98
CA ASP A 296 28.90 10.47 6.09
C ASP A 296 28.96 11.99 6.36
N ILE A 297 29.21 12.35 7.61
CA ILE A 297 29.27 13.75 8.11
C ILE A 297 30.60 13.95 8.80
N GLY A 298 31.45 14.77 8.20
CA GLY A 298 32.73 15.15 8.77
C GLY A 298 32.62 16.37 9.68
N MET A 299 33.23 16.30 10.85
CA MET A 299 33.30 17.35 11.85
C MET A 299 34.76 17.73 12.11
N ILE A 300 35.01 18.99 12.46
CA ILE A 300 36.31 19.49 12.90
C ILE A 300 36.22 20.16 14.27
N THR A 301 37.34 20.21 14.98
CA THR A 301 37.46 21.07 16.14
C THR A 301 38.05 22.43 15.68
N PRO A 302 37.26 23.51 15.65
CA PRO A 302 37.73 24.79 15.14
C PRO A 302 38.76 25.40 16.08
N GLY A 303 39.81 25.98 15.47
CA GLY A 303 40.76 26.82 16.19
C GLY A 303 40.19 28.23 16.49
N HIS A 304 40.75 28.89 17.47
CA HIS A 304 40.37 30.24 17.85
C HIS A 304 41.55 31.19 17.68
N VAL A 305 41.27 32.35 17.17
CA VAL A 305 42.24 33.47 17.12
C VAL A 305 41.67 34.59 17.96
N SER A 306 42.47 35.11 18.89
CA SER A 306 42.13 36.28 19.67
C SER A 306 43.24 37.34 19.57
N GLY A 307 42.87 38.57 19.67
CA GLY A 307 43.80 39.69 19.61
C GLY A 307 43.27 40.91 20.32
N VAL A 308 44.14 41.87 20.56
CA VAL A 308 43.78 43.13 21.14
C VAL A 308 44.17 44.26 20.18
N VAL A 309 43.23 45.12 19.93
CA VAL A 309 43.50 46.40 19.26
C VAL A 309 43.74 47.41 20.32
N PHE A 310 44.88 48.09 20.27
CA PHE A 310 45.26 49.11 21.24
C PHE A 310 45.68 50.43 20.55
N ALA A 311 45.50 51.52 21.24
CA ALA A 311 45.97 52.81 20.76
C ALA A 311 47.46 52.97 21.13
N ASP A 312 48.33 52.86 20.16
CA ASP A 312 49.77 53.13 20.31
C ASP A 312 49.98 54.63 20.33
N LYS A 313 50.13 55.16 21.52
CA LYS A 313 50.29 56.64 21.73
C LYS A 313 51.70 57.19 21.43
N ASN A 314 52.70 56.31 21.36
CA ASN A 314 54.08 56.66 21.18
C ASN A 314 54.71 56.10 19.89
N ASP A 315 53.85 55.45 19.05
CA ASP A 315 54.25 54.92 17.75
C ASP A 315 55.43 53.92 17.81
N ASN A 316 55.49 53.13 18.91
CA ASN A 316 56.53 52.13 19.09
C ASN A 316 56.11 50.67 18.73
N GLY A 317 54.90 50.45 18.34
CA GLY A 317 54.34 49.13 17.97
C GLY A 317 54.11 48.21 19.18
N LEU A 318 54.23 48.68 20.41
CA LEU A 318 54.10 47.91 21.64
C LEU A 318 52.89 48.35 22.47
N ARG A 319 52.23 47.40 23.13
CA ARG A 319 51.11 47.65 24.06
C ARG A 319 51.62 48.08 25.43
#